data_eb2e9a352d12f3da5ba045e456cdba2a
#
_entry.id   eb2e9a352d12f3da5ba045e456cdba2a
#
_cell.length_a   1.000
_cell.length_b   1.000
_cell.length_c   1.000
_cell.angle_alpha   90.00
_cell.angle_beta   90.00
_cell.angle_gamma   90.00
#
_symmetry.space_group_name_H-M   'P 1'
#
loop_
_entity.id
_entity.type
_entity.pdbx_description
1 polymer ?
#
loop_
_entity_poly.entity_id
_entity_poly.type
_entity_poly.pdbx_seq_one_letter_code
_entity_poly.pdbx_strand_id
1 'polypeptide(L)'
;MDAELYRRFRPTRRLAEGIGCKRDLRRQASIPGAIVRGELIEIDFGNMKVRRKADRFRAPAHENALFAQSEEEFFAAIGVQHQYQLVCLAMAAEVSSNGPPPRSIRRALDAMRSNMGHDWTAAGLAAAADVSSRTLQRQFRNFLGKPPHVVLRNIRFEWARRKLLQGLRDEKVRDVALTCGLPHFGRFAREYRRRYGETPSQTVRRQAIFTKALVPRPSFISFGRNRTKIALHPIDSTSENAEAARHIADELATALTRAGISVVRQPARYALTGAIRGSDRQTSLTLRLIEAETGRHLWAHRCSPALGSDSVLDQHLATRIVAALQPHLRLAEINRALQRPDVDLSSHDLTLRALPGVLSLDGKGNARALDLLERARERDPGNALATALAAWAYGQRLVYHLTENPNEERARGLDLARKAQALAGDATVLAILGNALTLLKDLETADLVIRTALAFDGSSAWAWSRSGWIDLYKGNAESAIERLKIALDLAPHDPLAFNSMIGIGCANFHAGRYSEAVRWQERALSAHPSAAWIHRTLCSAYALSGAAPEARRSLTALREEYPELTVSDVQSGMPPLPQTYRGLVADALHSVGLPP
;
A
#
# COMPACT_ATOMS: atom_id res chain seq x y z
N MET A 1 6.75 39.17 14.01
CA MET A 1 6.04 37.93 14.40
C MET A 1 5.42 38.21 15.76
N ASP A 2 4.10 38.24 15.82
CA ASP A 2 3.37 38.70 16.98
C ASP A 2 3.50 37.78 18.19
N ALA A 3 3.54 38.36 19.39
CA ALA A 3 3.61 37.65 20.67
C ALA A 3 2.44 36.65 20.86
N GLU A 4 1.37 36.81 20.10
CA GLU A 4 0.19 35.97 20.11
C GLU A 4 0.37 34.63 19.37
N LEU A 5 1.18 34.60 18.30
CA LEU A 5 1.59 33.35 17.64
C LEU A 5 2.48 32.50 18.54
N TYR A 6 3.36 33.16 19.32
CA TYR A 6 4.27 32.49 20.25
C TYR A 6 3.52 31.80 21.41
N ARG A 7 2.36 32.37 21.85
CA ARG A 7 1.53 31.76 22.92
C ARG A 7 0.76 30.52 22.46
N ARG A 8 0.44 30.40 21.18
CA ARG A 8 -0.28 29.23 20.63
C ARG A 8 0.58 27.96 20.51
N PHE A 9 1.89 28.09 20.49
CA PHE A 9 2.84 26.99 20.29
C PHE A 9 3.71 26.66 21.50
N ARG A 10 3.40 27.20 22.70
CA ARG A 10 4.13 26.82 23.92
C ARG A 10 3.80 25.35 24.27
N PRO A 11 4.78 24.42 24.26
CA PRO A 11 4.56 23.12 24.89
C PRO A 11 4.30 23.32 26.37
N THR A 12 3.28 22.67 26.90
CA THR A 12 3.03 22.72 28.33
C THR A 12 4.23 22.17 29.07
N ARG A 13 4.64 22.81 30.18
CA ARG A 13 5.82 22.48 31.01
C ARG A 13 5.91 20.98 31.36
N ARG A 14 4.78 20.28 31.46
CA ARG A 14 4.68 18.83 31.68
C ARG A 14 5.19 17.96 30.52
N LEU A 15 5.16 18.45 29.28
CA LEU A 15 5.70 17.72 28.11
C LEU A 15 7.22 17.80 28.05
N ALA A 16 7.81 18.89 28.55
CA ALA A 16 9.27 19.08 28.58
C ALA A 16 9.93 18.31 29.75
N GLU A 17 9.20 18.04 30.83
CA GLU A 17 9.73 17.33 32.00
C GLU A 17 9.67 15.79 31.88
N GLY A 18 8.88 15.24 30.94
CA GLY A 18 8.78 13.80 30.68
C GLY A 18 9.83 13.22 29.74
N ILE A 19 10.63 14.05 29.08
CA ILE A 19 11.65 13.60 28.12
C ILE A 19 13.02 13.73 28.79
N GLY A 20 13.45 12.67 29.45
CA GLY A 20 14.67 12.60 30.29
C GLY A 20 16.00 12.64 29.55
N CYS A 21 16.13 13.23 28.37
CA CYS A 21 17.44 13.39 27.74
C CYS A 21 17.56 14.67 26.89
N LYS A 22 18.02 15.73 27.52
CA LYS A 22 18.30 17.03 26.88
C LYS A 22 19.45 17.01 25.85
N ARG A 23 20.26 15.94 25.80
CA ARG A 23 21.46 15.88 24.94
C ARG A 23 21.20 15.40 23.52
N ASP A 24 20.22 14.50 23.29
CA ASP A 24 19.99 13.91 21.98
C ASP A 24 19.08 14.77 21.08
N LEU A 25 18.24 15.61 21.66
CA LEU A 25 17.40 16.56 20.90
C LEU A 25 18.20 17.68 20.21
N ARG A 26 19.41 18.00 20.70
CA ARG A 26 20.24 19.06 20.10
C ARG A 26 20.96 18.65 18.80
N ARG A 27 21.02 17.37 18.47
CA ARG A 27 21.72 16.87 17.26
C ARG A 27 20.82 16.64 16.04
N GLN A 28 19.51 16.70 16.17
CA GLN A 28 18.56 16.39 15.08
C GLN A 28 17.61 17.54 14.67
N ALA A 29 17.86 18.76 15.07
CA ALA A 29 16.86 19.80 15.04
C ALA A 29 17.20 21.02 14.16
N SER A 30 17.65 20.80 12.93
CA SER A 30 17.55 21.85 11.90
C SER A 30 16.82 21.30 10.67
N ILE A 31 15.69 21.90 10.32
CA ILE A 31 15.05 21.67 9.03
C ILE A 31 15.75 22.57 8.02
N PRO A 32 16.24 22.03 6.86
CA PRO A 32 16.74 22.85 5.77
C PRO A 32 15.64 23.83 5.31
N GLY A 33 16.02 25.06 5.03
CA GLY A 33 15.16 26.21 4.83
C GLY A 33 13.94 25.98 3.95
N ALA A 34 12.84 26.61 4.33
CA ALA A 34 11.63 26.70 3.53
C ALA A 34 11.52 28.09 2.89
N ILE A 35 11.01 28.14 1.67
CA ILE A 35 10.80 29.39 0.96
C ILE A 35 9.32 29.78 1.06
N VAL A 36 9.03 30.89 1.74
CA VAL A 36 7.68 31.46 1.86
C VAL A 36 7.71 32.85 1.23
N ARG A 37 6.83 33.09 0.23
CA ARG A 37 6.78 34.34 -0.55
C ARG A 37 8.14 34.80 -1.12
N GLY A 38 9.03 33.84 -1.46
CA GLY A 38 10.35 34.14 -2.04
C GLY A 38 11.44 34.46 -1.02
N GLU A 39 11.17 34.31 0.28
CA GLU A 39 12.17 34.47 1.37
C GLU A 39 12.52 33.12 1.98
N LEU A 40 13.82 32.92 2.26
CA LEU A 40 14.30 31.73 2.95
C LEU A 40 14.06 31.86 4.46
N ILE A 41 13.32 30.89 5.03
CA ILE A 41 13.04 30.82 6.47
C ILE A 41 13.81 29.62 7.05
N GLU A 42 14.70 29.89 7.98
CA GLU A 42 15.43 28.91 8.77
C GLU A 42 14.81 28.77 10.17
N ILE A 43 14.48 27.54 10.60
CA ILE A 43 13.92 27.26 11.92
C ILE A 43 14.92 26.46 12.73
N ASP A 44 15.40 27.04 13.82
CA ASP A 44 16.25 26.37 14.82
C ASP A 44 15.35 25.86 15.97
N PHE A 45 15.02 24.58 15.94
CA PHE A 45 14.19 23.94 16.98
C PHE A 45 14.89 23.83 18.33
N GLY A 46 16.24 23.81 18.36
CA GLY A 46 17.00 23.73 19.61
C GLY A 46 16.87 25.00 20.45
N ASN A 47 16.74 26.14 19.80
CA ASN A 47 16.61 27.45 20.44
C ASN A 47 15.22 28.09 20.24
N MET A 48 14.29 27.40 19.55
CA MET A 48 12.97 27.92 19.21
C MET A 48 13.02 29.28 18.51
N LYS A 49 13.95 29.47 17.57
CA LYS A 49 14.11 30.73 16.84
C LYS A 49 13.85 30.53 15.34
N VAL A 50 13.08 31.46 14.79
CA VAL A 50 12.83 31.58 13.35
C VAL A 50 13.67 32.75 12.84
N ARG A 51 14.51 32.51 11.82
CA ARG A 51 15.31 33.56 11.18
C ARG A 51 14.87 33.71 9.73
N ARG A 52 14.60 34.96 9.31
CA ARG A 52 14.39 35.33 7.91
C ARG A 52 15.72 35.81 7.34
N LYS A 53 16.15 35.23 6.21
CA LYS A 53 17.27 35.78 5.44
C LYS A 53 16.69 36.60 4.29
N ALA A 54 17.01 37.88 4.29
CA ALA A 54 16.47 38.88 3.35
C ALA A 54 17.16 38.88 1.97
N ASP A 55 17.79 37.79 1.53
CA ASP A 55 18.40 37.73 0.21
C ASP A 55 17.38 37.23 -0.83
N ARG A 56 17.09 38.08 -1.82
CA ARG A 56 16.28 37.72 -2.99
C ARG A 56 16.96 36.59 -3.77
N PHE A 57 16.57 35.36 -3.50
CA PHE A 57 17.11 34.21 -4.20
C PHE A 57 16.48 34.06 -5.58
N ARG A 58 17.32 34.14 -6.64
CA ARG A 58 17.10 33.46 -7.91
C ARG A 58 17.37 31.96 -7.66
N ALA A 59 16.32 31.16 -7.81
CA ALA A 59 16.35 29.75 -7.45
C ALA A 59 17.46 28.95 -8.15
N PRO A 60 18.38 28.34 -7.42
CA PRO A 60 18.99 27.08 -7.80
C PRO A 60 18.15 25.94 -7.20
N ALA A 61 18.05 24.85 -7.93
CA ALA A 61 17.32 23.65 -7.52
C ALA A 61 17.90 23.05 -6.25
N HIS A 62 17.35 23.40 -5.08
CA HIS A 62 17.59 22.69 -3.84
C HIS A 62 16.41 21.73 -3.59
N GLU A 63 16.70 20.44 -3.69
CA GLU A 63 15.77 19.32 -3.69
C GLU A 63 14.97 19.09 -2.40
N ASN A 64 15.06 19.97 -1.39
CA ASN A 64 14.44 19.82 -0.08
C ASN A 64 13.72 21.08 0.43
N ALA A 65 13.36 22.02 -0.44
CA ALA A 65 12.61 23.19 -0.04
C ALA A 65 11.09 22.93 -0.12
N LEU A 66 10.36 23.16 0.98
CA LEU A 66 8.90 23.18 1.01
C LEU A 66 8.42 24.50 0.41
N PHE A 67 7.68 24.43 -0.69
CA PHE A 67 7.00 25.58 -1.28
C PHE A 67 5.60 25.73 -0.66
N ALA A 68 5.37 26.79 0.07
CA ALA A 68 4.06 27.17 0.59
C ALA A 68 3.65 28.53 0.03
N GLN A 69 2.38 28.66 -0.33
CA GLN A 69 1.83 29.92 -0.86
C GLN A 69 1.59 30.97 0.24
N SER A 70 1.48 30.52 1.51
CA SER A 70 1.32 31.38 2.67
C SER A 70 2.07 30.84 3.89
N GLU A 71 2.36 31.73 4.85
CA GLU A 71 2.95 31.34 6.14
C GLU A 71 2.04 30.38 6.93
N GLU A 72 0.71 30.56 6.82
CA GLU A 72 -0.28 29.71 7.50
C GLU A 72 -0.27 28.27 6.95
N GLU A 73 -0.12 28.07 5.64
CA GLU A 73 -0.01 26.74 5.03
C GLU A 73 1.28 26.04 5.43
N PHE A 74 2.38 26.78 5.53
CA PHE A 74 3.67 26.28 5.96
C PHE A 74 3.66 25.81 7.42
N PHE A 75 3.12 26.64 8.33
CA PHE A 75 3.03 26.27 9.74
C PHE A 75 2.00 25.15 10.00
N ALA A 76 0.93 25.07 9.21
CA ALA A 76 -0.02 23.97 9.27
C ALA A 76 0.61 22.64 8.83
N ALA A 77 1.42 22.65 7.78
CA ALA A 77 2.12 21.45 7.29
C ALA A 77 3.16 20.94 8.30
N ILE A 78 3.96 21.84 8.89
CA ILE A 78 4.95 21.49 9.93
C ILE A 78 4.27 21.05 11.23
N GLY A 79 3.20 21.71 11.65
CA GLY A 79 2.47 21.37 12.87
C GLY A 79 1.88 19.97 12.84
N VAL A 80 1.35 19.54 11.69
CA VAL A 80 0.79 18.18 11.50
C VAL A 80 1.90 17.13 11.54
N GLN A 81 3.03 17.37 10.88
CA GLN A 81 4.14 16.43 10.81
C GLN A 81 4.84 16.27 12.16
N HIS A 82 5.01 17.35 12.89
CA HIS A 82 5.67 17.35 14.19
C HIS A 82 4.79 16.75 15.31
N GLN A 83 3.49 17.02 15.32
CA GLN A 83 2.54 16.34 16.22
C GLN A 83 2.47 14.83 15.95
N TYR A 84 2.58 14.41 14.69
CA TYR A 84 2.60 12.99 14.34
C TYR A 84 3.86 12.29 14.85
N GLN A 85 5.04 12.91 14.69
CA GLN A 85 6.31 12.38 15.23
C GLN A 85 6.33 12.37 16.76
N LEU A 86 5.81 13.41 17.42
CA LEU A 86 5.75 13.46 18.88
C LEU A 86 4.75 12.44 19.46
N VAL A 87 3.61 12.22 18.81
CA VAL A 87 2.65 11.18 19.20
C VAL A 87 3.22 9.78 18.97
N CYS A 88 3.92 9.55 17.86
CA CYS A 88 4.60 8.28 17.60
C CYS A 88 5.77 8.04 18.58
N LEU A 89 6.54 9.07 18.92
CA LEU A 89 7.63 8.99 19.92
C LEU A 89 7.09 8.81 21.34
N ALA A 90 6.01 9.48 21.70
CA ALA A 90 5.35 9.30 23.01
C ALA A 90 4.74 7.90 23.13
N MET A 91 4.09 7.38 22.07
CA MET A 91 3.56 6.02 22.06
C MET A 91 4.66 4.95 22.06
N ALA A 92 5.81 5.21 21.41
CA ALA A 92 6.97 4.31 21.42
C ALA A 92 7.70 4.32 22.77
N ALA A 93 7.78 5.47 23.43
CA ALA A 93 8.39 5.60 24.76
C ALA A 93 7.53 4.95 25.87
N GLU A 94 6.20 5.03 25.77
CA GLU A 94 5.28 4.37 26.71
C GLU A 94 5.27 2.83 26.57
N VAL A 95 5.62 2.28 25.39
CA VAL A 95 5.69 0.81 25.16
C VAL A 95 7.02 0.21 25.65
N SER A 96 8.09 1.01 25.78
CA SER A 96 9.43 0.49 26.12
C SER A 96 9.65 0.16 27.61
N SER A 97 8.75 0.55 28.53
CA SER A 97 9.02 0.39 29.98
C SER A 97 8.39 -0.85 30.63
N ASN A 98 7.47 -1.59 30.00
CA ASN A 98 6.66 -2.61 30.68
C ASN A 98 6.49 -3.98 29.98
N GLY A 99 7.37 -4.39 29.08
CA GLY A 99 7.27 -5.69 28.41
C GLY A 99 6.03 -5.86 27.49
N PRO A 100 5.79 -7.04 26.90
CA PRO A 100 4.62 -7.26 26.03
C PRO A 100 3.32 -7.16 26.84
N PRO A 101 2.28 -6.50 26.31
CA PRO A 101 1.03 -6.28 27.04
C PRO A 101 0.38 -7.62 27.42
N PRO A 102 -0.22 -7.72 28.64
CA PRO A 102 -0.92 -8.90 29.10
C PRO A 102 -1.97 -9.41 28.10
N ARG A 103 -2.26 -10.70 28.11
CA ARG A 103 -3.27 -11.34 27.24
C ARG A 103 -4.62 -10.63 27.32
N SER A 104 -5.04 -10.20 28.50
CA SER A 104 -6.29 -9.46 28.74
C SER A 104 -6.33 -8.11 28.02
N ILE A 105 -5.24 -7.33 28.01
CA ILE A 105 -5.17 -6.07 27.28
C ILE A 105 -5.27 -6.34 25.78
N ARG A 106 -4.56 -7.34 25.25
CA ARG A 106 -4.61 -7.71 23.82
C ARG A 106 -6.02 -8.10 23.42
N ARG A 107 -6.68 -9.00 24.15
CA ARG A 107 -8.08 -9.41 23.90
C ARG A 107 -9.04 -8.23 23.90
N ALA A 108 -8.92 -7.33 24.89
CA ALA A 108 -9.76 -6.13 24.93
C ALA A 108 -9.53 -5.20 23.73
N LEU A 109 -8.28 -4.97 23.33
CA LEU A 109 -7.95 -4.15 22.15
C LEU A 109 -8.44 -4.79 20.86
N ASP A 110 -8.34 -6.12 20.74
CA ASP A 110 -8.84 -6.86 19.58
C ASP A 110 -10.38 -6.80 19.50
N ALA A 111 -11.08 -6.96 20.63
CA ALA A 111 -12.52 -6.76 20.69
C ALA A 111 -12.95 -5.34 20.31
N MET A 112 -12.24 -4.31 20.80
CA MET A 112 -12.48 -2.91 20.43
C MET A 112 -12.28 -2.64 18.93
N ARG A 113 -11.31 -3.30 18.30
CA ARG A 113 -10.98 -3.12 16.88
C ARG A 113 -11.88 -3.93 15.95
N SER A 114 -12.29 -5.13 16.35
CA SER A 114 -13.14 -6.00 15.52
C SER A 114 -14.59 -5.53 15.44
N ASN A 115 -15.08 -4.76 16.43
CA ASN A 115 -16.45 -4.25 16.42
C ASN A 115 -16.51 -2.81 16.98
N MET A 116 -16.15 -1.85 16.14
CA MET A 116 -16.01 -0.44 16.54
C MET A 116 -17.32 0.27 16.78
N GLY A 117 -18.37 -0.11 16.05
CA GLY A 117 -19.73 0.46 16.21
C GLY A 117 -20.45 -0.06 17.45
N HIS A 118 -19.97 -1.15 18.05
CA HIS A 118 -20.61 -1.77 19.21
C HIS A 118 -20.55 -0.85 20.45
N ASP A 119 -21.63 -0.81 21.20
CA ASP A 119 -21.69 -0.02 22.43
C ASP A 119 -21.00 -0.77 23.59
N TRP A 120 -19.68 -0.71 23.60
CA TRP A 120 -18.84 -1.39 24.58
C TRP A 120 -19.02 -0.79 25.97
N THR A 121 -19.62 -1.55 26.87
CA THR A 121 -19.62 -1.25 28.31
C THR A 121 -18.30 -1.71 28.96
N ALA A 122 -17.99 -1.18 30.13
CA ALA A 122 -16.82 -1.63 30.91
C ALA A 122 -16.90 -3.12 31.26
N ALA A 123 -18.12 -3.62 31.54
CA ALA A 123 -18.36 -5.03 31.82
C ALA A 123 -18.20 -5.90 30.55
N GLY A 124 -18.71 -5.45 29.40
CA GLY A 124 -18.59 -6.15 28.12
C GLY A 124 -17.13 -6.29 27.68
N LEU A 125 -16.33 -5.23 27.81
CA LEU A 125 -14.90 -5.27 27.52
C LEU A 125 -14.13 -6.18 28.50
N ALA A 126 -14.51 -6.20 29.76
CA ALA A 126 -13.91 -7.06 30.77
C ALA A 126 -14.22 -8.54 30.52
N ALA A 127 -15.46 -8.86 30.12
CA ALA A 127 -15.86 -10.19 29.68
C ALA A 127 -15.09 -10.64 28.43
N ALA A 128 -14.96 -9.78 27.41
CA ALA A 128 -14.18 -10.07 26.20
C ALA A 128 -12.69 -10.31 26.52
N ALA A 129 -12.17 -9.64 27.54
CA ALA A 129 -10.79 -9.78 28.01
C ALA A 129 -10.57 -10.95 29.01
N ASP A 130 -11.65 -11.61 29.44
CA ASP A 130 -11.65 -12.69 30.43
C ASP A 130 -11.04 -12.27 31.80
N VAL A 131 -11.44 -11.08 32.26
CA VAL A 131 -11.02 -10.53 33.55
C VAL A 131 -12.14 -9.68 34.18
N SER A 132 -12.02 -9.37 35.50
CA SER A 132 -12.96 -8.42 36.13
C SER A 132 -12.76 -6.99 35.59
N SER A 133 -13.84 -6.17 35.61
CA SER A 133 -13.78 -4.76 35.19
C SER A 133 -12.73 -3.96 35.97
N ARG A 134 -12.55 -4.26 37.27
CA ARG A 134 -11.52 -3.61 38.10
C ARG A 134 -10.11 -3.99 37.65
N THR A 135 -9.90 -5.27 37.34
CA THR A 135 -8.61 -5.76 36.81
C THR A 135 -8.28 -5.15 35.49
N LEU A 136 -9.25 -5.09 34.56
CA LEU A 136 -9.07 -4.48 33.23
C LEU A 136 -8.70 -3.00 33.34
N GLN A 137 -9.43 -2.23 34.15
CA GLN A 137 -9.14 -0.80 34.38
C GLN A 137 -7.75 -0.57 34.95
N ARG A 138 -7.32 -1.38 35.96
CA ARG A 138 -6.00 -1.30 36.56
C ARG A 138 -4.91 -1.60 35.52
N GLN A 139 -5.07 -2.68 34.73
CA GLN A 139 -4.12 -3.06 33.70
C GLN A 139 -4.00 -2.03 32.59
N PHE A 140 -5.12 -1.46 32.13
CA PHE A 140 -5.11 -0.41 31.13
C PHE A 140 -4.41 0.86 31.62
N ARG A 141 -4.61 1.26 32.88
CA ARG A 141 -3.90 2.39 33.47
C ARG A 141 -2.40 2.13 33.60
N ASN A 142 -2.03 0.93 34.06
CA ASN A 142 -0.64 0.57 34.28
C ASN A 142 0.16 0.40 32.96
N PHE A 143 -0.45 -0.19 31.93
CA PHE A 143 0.24 -0.48 30.66
C PHE A 143 0.04 0.58 29.59
N LEU A 144 -1.13 1.22 29.53
CA LEU A 144 -1.48 2.20 28.47
C LEU A 144 -1.65 3.63 29.02
N GLY A 145 -1.41 3.84 30.31
CA GLY A 145 -1.56 5.16 30.97
C GLY A 145 -2.99 5.72 30.96
N LYS A 146 -3.96 4.98 30.37
CA LYS A 146 -5.32 5.47 30.10
C LYS A 146 -6.36 4.40 30.43
N PRO A 147 -7.56 4.78 30.90
CA PRO A 147 -8.63 3.82 31.14
C PRO A 147 -9.22 3.29 29.81
N PRO A 148 -9.85 2.08 29.80
CA PRO A 148 -10.36 1.41 28.60
C PRO A 148 -11.26 2.28 27.70
N HIS A 149 -12.18 3.05 28.29
CA HIS A 149 -13.10 3.92 27.53
C HIS A 149 -12.39 5.05 26.80
N VAL A 150 -11.29 5.57 27.32
CA VAL A 150 -10.46 6.60 26.63
C VAL A 150 -9.71 5.98 25.48
N VAL A 151 -9.17 4.77 25.65
CA VAL A 151 -8.49 4.01 24.60
C VAL A 151 -9.46 3.68 23.46
N LEU A 152 -10.64 3.14 23.78
CA LEU A 152 -11.71 2.88 22.81
C LEU A 152 -12.09 4.14 22.03
N ARG A 153 -12.27 5.26 22.74
CA ARG A 153 -12.58 6.54 22.10
C ARG A 153 -11.48 7.00 21.14
N ASN A 154 -10.22 6.83 21.50
CA ASN A 154 -9.08 7.14 20.62
C ASN A 154 -9.10 6.28 19.37
N ILE A 155 -9.27 4.96 19.52
CA ILE A 155 -9.39 4.01 18.41
C ILE A 155 -10.52 4.41 17.45
N ARG A 156 -11.70 4.79 17.97
CA ARG A 156 -12.85 5.25 17.18
C ARG A 156 -12.54 6.52 16.38
N PHE A 157 -11.85 7.50 16.98
CA PHE A 157 -11.46 8.73 16.31
C PHE A 157 -10.40 8.49 15.22
N GLU A 158 -9.42 7.64 15.46
CA GLU A 158 -8.42 7.25 14.46
C GLU A 158 -9.06 6.54 13.28
N TRP A 159 -10.00 5.64 13.57
CA TRP A 159 -10.74 4.92 12.53
C TRP A 159 -11.62 5.86 11.70
N ALA A 160 -12.35 6.78 12.34
CA ALA A 160 -13.12 7.79 11.65
C ALA A 160 -12.24 8.66 10.77
N ARG A 161 -11.07 9.12 11.27
CA ARG A 161 -10.11 9.87 10.46
C ARG A 161 -9.63 9.06 9.26
N ARG A 162 -9.29 7.79 9.45
CA ARG A 162 -8.84 6.90 8.38
C ARG A 162 -9.91 6.74 7.30
N LYS A 163 -11.18 6.52 7.69
CA LYS A 163 -12.30 6.47 6.74
C LYS A 163 -12.47 7.78 5.96
N LEU A 164 -12.42 8.93 6.64
CA LEU A 164 -12.53 10.24 6.00
C LEU A 164 -11.38 10.54 5.02
N LEU A 165 -10.16 10.06 5.33
CA LEU A 165 -8.99 10.16 4.46
C LEU A 165 -9.04 9.20 3.26
N GLN A 166 -9.80 8.12 3.33
CA GLN A 166 -10.04 7.20 2.19
C GLN A 166 -10.98 7.80 1.14
N GLY A 167 -11.64 8.90 1.46
CA GLY A 167 -12.65 9.54 0.62
C GLY A 167 -14.03 8.90 0.78
N LEU A 168 -15.04 9.73 0.74
CA LEU A 168 -16.44 9.30 0.81
C LEU A 168 -16.94 9.14 -0.63
N ARG A 169 -17.33 7.94 -1.05
CA ARG A 169 -17.97 7.75 -2.36
C ARG A 169 -19.42 8.24 -2.33
N ASP A 170 -20.22 7.75 -1.37
CA ASP A 170 -21.64 8.10 -1.21
C ASP A 170 -22.04 8.29 0.26
N GLU A 171 -21.16 7.95 1.21
CA GLU A 171 -21.41 8.11 2.65
C GLU A 171 -21.26 9.58 3.07
N LYS A 172 -22.15 10.04 3.95
CA LYS A 172 -22.01 11.35 4.58
C LYS A 172 -21.03 11.25 5.76
N VAL A 173 -20.36 12.36 6.08
CA VAL A 173 -19.47 12.45 7.27
C VAL A 173 -20.17 11.99 8.55
N ARG A 174 -21.49 12.22 8.64
CA ARG A 174 -22.32 11.76 9.76
C ARG A 174 -22.38 10.23 9.85
N ASP A 175 -22.49 9.56 8.72
CA ASP A 175 -22.63 8.10 8.65
C ASP A 175 -21.32 7.43 9.06
N VAL A 176 -20.19 8.02 8.66
CA VAL A 176 -18.85 7.62 9.15
C VAL A 176 -18.74 7.74 10.66
N ALA A 177 -19.24 8.83 11.26
CA ALA A 177 -19.21 8.98 12.70
C ALA A 177 -20.06 7.90 13.40
N LEU A 178 -21.25 7.60 12.87
CA LEU A 178 -22.16 6.58 13.40
C LEU A 178 -21.53 5.18 13.32
N THR A 179 -21.00 4.80 12.17
CA THR A 179 -20.33 3.49 11.97
C THR A 179 -19.09 3.32 12.87
N CYS A 180 -18.45 4.41 13.26
CA CYS A 180 -17.35 4.40 14.21
C CYS A 180 -17.79 4.47 15.69
N GLY A 181 -19.10 4.36 16.00
CA GLY A 181 -19.62 4.42 17.35
C GLY A 181 -19.50 5.80 18.01
N LEU A 182 -19.60 6.88 17.20
CA LEU A 182 -19.56 8.28 17.62
C LEU A 182 -20.90 8.95 17.30
N PRO A 183 -21.99 8.63 18.02
CA PRO A 183 -23.36 8.98 17.63
C PRO A 183 -23.66 10.49 17.70
N HIS A 184 -22.92 11.24 18.51
CA HIS A 184 -23.14 12.68 18.69
C HIS A 184 -22.28 13.50 17.73
N PHE A 185 -22.77 13.75 16.51
CA PHE A 185 -22.04 14.42 15.44
C PHE A 185 -21.42 15.78 15.86
N GLY A 186 -22.14 16.62 16.60
CA GLY A 186 -21.61 17.91 17.07
C GLY A 186 -20.42 17.75 18.04
N ARG A 187 -20.47 16.76 18.94
CA ARG A 187 -19.33 16.41 19.80
C ARG A 187 -18.18 15.81 19.02
N PHE A 188 -18.49 14.93 18.07
CA PHE A 188 -17.51 14.34 17.16
C PHE A 188 -16.76 15.43 16.39
N ALA A 189 -17.45 16.35 15.70
CA ALA A 189 -16.82 17.39 14.89
C ALA A 189 -15.92 18.33 15.72
N ARG A 190 -16.36 18.72 16.91
CA ARG A 190 -15.59 19.57 17.82
C ARG A 190 -14.33 18.87 18.33
N GLU A 191 -14.47 17.63 18.77
CA GLU A 191 -13.35 16.84 19.28
C GLU A 191 -12.38 16.46 18.16
N TYR A 192 -12.88 16.15 16.97
CA TYR A 192 -12.08 15.88 15.78
C TYR A 192 -11.22 17.10 15.43
N ARG A 193 -11.82 18.30 15.40
CA ARG A 193 -11.07 19.56 15.17
C ARG A 193 -10.01 19.80 16.23
N ARG A 194 -10.33 19.53 17.51
CA ARG A 194 -9.35 19.67 18.59
C ARG A 194 -8.17 18.72 18.45
N ARG A 195 -8.40 17.50 17.95
CA ARG A 195 -7.37 16.46 17.82
C ARG A 195 -6.50 16.63 16.59
N TYR A 196 -7.11 17.01 15.49
CA TYR A 196 -6.49 16.96 14.16
C TYR A 196 -6.32 18.34 13.51
N GLY A 197 -6.71 19.41 14.18
CA GLY A 197 -6.57 20.80 13.70
C GLY A 197 -7.58 21.20 12.61
N GLU A 198 -8.35 20.28 12.07
CA GLU A 198 -9.30 20.46 10.97
C GLU A 198 -10.64 19.80 11.28
N THR A 199 -11.73 20.26 10.67
CA THR A 199 -13.04 19.59 10.79
C THR A 199 -13.09 18.33 9.93
N PRO A 200 -13.96 17.35 10.24
CA PRO A 200 -14.15 16.17 9.41
C PRO A 200 -14.46 16.50 7.94
N SER A 201 -15.27 17.53 7.69
CA SER A 201 -15.59 17.98 6.32
C SER A 201 -14.40 18.64 5.61
N GLN A 202 -13.50 19.31 6.35
CA GLN A 202 -12.26 19.84 5.79
C GLN A 202 -11.31 18.71 5.40
N THR A 203 -11.21 17.65 6.22
CA THR A 203 -10.44 16.44 5.86
C THR A 203 -10.95 15.85 4.54
N VAL A 204 -12.26 15.68 4.37
CA VAL A 204 -12.86 15.16 3.12
C VAL A 204 -12.61 16.11 1.95
N ARG A 205 -12.80 17.43 2.12
CA ARG A 205 -12.54 18.42 1.05
C ARG A 205 -11.08 18.42 0.65
N ARG A 206 -10.17 18.41 1.61
CA ARG A 206 -8.73 18.34 1.35
C ARG A 206 -8.40 17.08 0.55
N GLN A 207 -8.94 15.94 0.93
CA GLN A 207 -8.76 14.69 0.20
C GLN A 207 -9.32 14.79 -1.22
N ALA A 208 -10.49 15.38 -1.42
CA ALA A 208 -11.09 15.62 -2.73
C ALA A 208 -10.24 16.56 -3.60
N ILE A 209 -9.61 17.59 -3.02
CA ILE A 209 -8.70 18.50 -3.71
C ILE A 209 -7.41 17.74 -4.10
N PHE A 210 -6.84 16.94 -3.20
CA PHE A 210 -5.68 16.10 -3.50
C PHE A 210 -5.99 15.05 -4.56
N THR A 211 -7.15 14.39 -4.48
CA THR A 211 -7.60 13.45 -5.51
C THR A 211 -7.83 14.16 -6.85
N LYS A 212 -8.34 15.40 -6.82
CA LYS A 212 -8.59 16.21 -8.02
C LYS A 212 -7.30 16.79 -8.63
N ALA A 213 -6.28 17.05 -7.81
CA ALA A 213 -4.95 17.50 -8.27
C ALA A 213 -4.09 16.32 -8.80
N LEU A 214 -4.37 15.09 -8.32
CA LEU A 214 -3.72 13.86 -8.78
C LEU A 214 -4.50 13.12 -9.87
N VAL A 215 -5.79 13.43 -10.06
CA VAL A 215 -6.46 13.05 -11.31
C VAL A 215 -5.77 13.89 -12.37
N PRO A 216 -4.93 13.31 -13.23
CA PRO A 216 -4.53 14.01 -14.43
C PRO A 216 -5.84 14.49 -15.04
N ARG A 217 -6.02 15.80 -15.23
CA ARG A 217 -7.10 16.24 -16.11
C ARG A 217 -7.03 15.29 -17.28
N PRO A 218 -8.15 14.82 -17.84
CA PRO A 218 -8.12 14.18 -19.13
C PRO A 218 -7.70 15.29 -20.13
N SER A 219 -6.44 15.68 -20.07
CA SER A 219 -5.77 16.20 -21.22
C SER A 219 -5.93 15.03 -22.17
N PHE A 220 -6.45 15.27 -23.35
CA PHE A 220 -6.46 14.38 -24.50
C PHE A 220 -5.02 14.02 -24.92
N ILE A 221 -4.14 13.79 -23.92
CA ILE A 221 -2.82 13.22 -24.10
C ILE A 221 -3.10 11.76 -24.41
N SER A 222 -3.06 11.48 -25.69
CA SER A 222 -2.92 10.20 -26.33
C SER A 222 -2.75 9.06 -25.30
N PHE A 223 -3.86 8.46 -24.87
CA PHE A 223 -3.84 7.12 -24.27
C PHE A 223 -3.05 6.27 -25.27
N GLY A 224 -1.86 5.82 -24.89
CA GLY A 224 -0.89 5.23 -25.79
C GLY A 224 -1.54 4.30 -26.80
N ARG A 225 -1.14 4.42 -28.07
CA ARG A 225 -1.70 3.69 -29.24
C ARG A 225 -1.72 2.16 -29.07
N ASN A 226 -1.20 1.62 -27.95
CA ASN A 226 -0.93 0.21 -27.71
C ASN A 226 -1.68 -0.39 -26.50
N ARG A 227 -2.89 0.06 -26.18
CA ARG A 227 -3.72 -0.67 -25.22
C ARG A 227 -4.12 -2.03 -25.79
N THR A 228 -4.06 -3.07 -24.94
CA THR A 228 -4.60 -4.38 -25.31
C THR A 228 -6.09 -4.23 -25.65
N LYS A 229 -6.47 -4.73 -26.83
CA LYS A 229 -7.83 -4.64 -27.35
C LYS A 229 -8.53 -5.98 -27.22
N ILE A 230 -9.75 -5.95 -26.69
CA ILE A 230 -10.63 -7.13 -26.60
C ILE A 230 -11.93 -6.85 -27.34
N ALA A 231 -12.36 -7.77 -28.20
CA ALA A 231 -13.72 -7.82 -28.70
C ALA A 231 -14.61 -8.52 -27.66
N LEU A 232 -15.53 -7.79 -27.08
CA LEU A 232 -16.56 -8.37 -26.21
C LEU A 232 -17.74 -8.79 -27.06
N HIS A 233 -17.96 -10.11 -27.18
CA HIS A 233 -19.09 -10.66 -27.89
C HIS A 233 -20.34 -10.65 -27.02
N PRO A 234 -21.54 -10.58 -27.62
CA PRO A 234 -22.79 -10.78 -26.89
C PRO A 234 -22.74 -12.09 -26.11
N ILE A 235 -23.24 -12.06 -24.87
CA ILE A 235 -23.33 -13.26 -24.03
C ILE A 235 -24.55 -14.07 -24.53
N ASP A 236 -24.28 -15.30 -24.97
CA ASP A 236 -25.28 -16.22 -25.44
C ASP A 236 -26.24 -16.61 -24.28
N SER A 237 -27.53 -16.48 -24.48
CA SER A 237 -28.53 -16.61 -23.44
C SER A 237 -29.87 -17.10 -23.99
N THR A 238 -30.72 -17.70 -23.15
CA THR A 238 -32.14 -17.93 -23.43
C THR A 238 -32.90 -16.60 -23.35
N SER A 239 -34.13 -16.56 -23.86
CA SER A 239 -34.99 -15.39 -23.79
C SER A 239 -35.20 -14.87 -22.36
N GLU A 240 -35.32 -15.78 -21.39
CA GLU A 240 -35.47 -15.46 -19.96
C GLU A 240 -34.25 -14.72 -19.37
N ASN A 241 -33.05 -15.03 -19.84
CA ASN A 241 -31.80 -14.47 -19.32
C ASN A 241 -31.23 -13.36 -20.21
N ALA A 242 -31.93 -12.92 -21.24
CA ALA A 242 -31.40 -11.97 -22.23
C ALA A 242 -31.10 -10.57 -21.65
N GLU A 243 -31.92 -10.13 -20.69
CA GLU A 243 -31.69 -8.85 -20.00
C GLU A 243 -30.49 -8.91 -19.08
N ALA A 244 -30.39 -9.96 -18.26
CA ALA A 244 -29.23 -10.20 -17.39
C ALA A 244 -27.92 -10.34 -18.19
N ALA A 245 -27.97 -11.04 -19.34
CA ALA A 245 -26.83 -11.19 -20.23
C ALA A 245 -26.32 -9.85 -20.77
N ARG A 246 -27.23 -8.94 -21.17
CA ARG A 246 -26.88 -7.59 -21.62
C ARG A 246 -26.27 -6.77 -20.47
N HIS A 247 -26.90 -6.79 -19.31
CA HIS A 247 -26.43 -6.05 -18.14
C HIS A 247 -25.03 -6.51 -17.71
N ILE A 248 -24.78 -7.82 -17.63
CA ILE A 248 -23.44 -8.37 -17.33
C ILE A 248 -22.42 -7.97 -18.40
N ALA A 249 -22.79 -7.96 -19.67
CA ALA A 249 -21.88 -7.52 -20.75
C ALA A 249 -21.50 -6.05 -20.61
N ASP A 250 -22.44 -5.17 -20.25
CA ASP A 250 -22.19 -3.74 -20.04
C ASP A 250 -21.30 -3.49 -18.81
N GLU A 251 -21.54 -4.22 -17.70
CA GLU A 251 -20.68 -4.15 -16.52
C GLU A 251 -19.27 -4.69 -16.80
N LEU A 252 -19.14 -5.77 -17.57
CA LEU A 252 -17.84 -6.29 -18.01
C LEU A 252 -17.09 -5.27 -18.89
N ALA A 253 -17.79 -4.64 -19.84
CA ALA A 253 -17.17 -3.59 -20.68
C ALA A 253 -16.67 -2.41 -19.83
N THR A 254 -17.45 -2.00 -18.85
CA THR A 254 -17.09 -0.95 -17.90
C THR A 254 -15.89 -1.34 -17.06
N ALA A 255 -15.87 -2.55 -16.48
CA ALA A 255 -14.78 -3.05 -15.66
C ALA A 255 -13.49 -3.23 -16.47
N LEU A 256 -13.55 -3.77 -17.70
CA LEU A 256 -12.41 -3.88 -18.62
C LEU A 256 -11.81 -2.51 -18.95
N THR A 257 -12.67 -1.52 -19.20
CA THR A 257 -12.21 -0.15 -19.50
C THR A 257 -11.51 0.49 -18.30
N ARG A 258 -12.03 0.30 -17.09
CA ARG A 258 -11.39 0.75 -15.83
C ARG A 258 -10.03 0.07 -15.61
N ALA A 259 -9.92 -1.19 -15.98
CA ALA A 259 -8.67 -1.95 -15.93
C ALA A 259 -7.65 -1.59 -17.03
N GLY A 260 -7.92 -0.58 -17.84
CA GLY A 260 -7.03 -0.13 -18.91
C GLY A 260 -7.09 -0.97 -20.19
N ILE A 261 -8.06 -1.87 -20.32
CA ILE A 261 -8.27 -2.72 -21.47
C ILE A 261 -9.29 -2.04 -22.41
N SER A 262 -8.95 -1.91 -23.70
CA SER A 262 -9.86 -1.29 -24.66
C SER A 262 -10.88 -2.31 -25.17
N VAL A 263 -12.14 -2.07 -24.89
CA VAL A 263 -13.24 -2.84 -25.49
C VAL A 263 -13.54 -2.25 -26.88
N VAL A 264 -13.42 -3.08 -27.91
CA VAL A 264 -13.60 -2.65 -29.31
C VAL A 264 -14.58 -3.56 -30.04
N ARG A 265 -15.17 -3.04 -31.11
CA ARG A 265 -15.84 -3.87 -32.12
C ARG A 265 -14.77 -4.43 -33.04
N GLN A 266 -14.99 -5.63 -33.60
CA GLN A 266 -14.02 -6.32 -34.46
C GLN A 266 -13.34 -5.41 -35.50
N PRO A 267 -12.07 -5.71 -35.88
CA PRO A 267 -11.22 -6.81 -35.44
C PRO A 267 -10.45 -6.50 -34.15
N ALA A 268 -10.33 -7.47 -33.27
CA ALA A 268 -9.46 -7.44 -32.09
C ALA A 268 -8.68 -8.74 -31.97
N ARG A 269 -7.48 -8.67 -31.37
CA ARG A 269 -6.63 -9.85 -31.19
C ARG A 269 -7.23 -10.85 -30.23
N TYR A 270 -7.95 -10.39 -29.23
CA TYR A 270 -8.60 -11.22 -28.22
C TYR A 270 -10.10 -11.05 -28.28
N ALA A 271 -10.82 -12.13 -28.07
CA ALA A 271 -12.27 -12.16 -27.97
C ALA A 271 -12.68 -12.68 -26.59
N LEU A 272 -13.58 -11.98 -25.90
CA LEU A 272 -14.25 -12.45 -24.71
C LEU A 272 -15.65 -12.89 -25.11
N THR A 273 -15.94 -14.19 -25.00
CA THR A 273 -17.22 -14.80 -25.30
C THR A 273 -17.85 -15.35 -24.03
N GLY A 274 -19.16 -15.40 -23.97
CA GLY A 274 -19.87 -15.88 -22.81
C GLY A 274 -21.15 -16.61 -23.15
N ALA A 275 -21.62 -17.45 -22.21
CA ALA A 275 -22.94 -18.09 -22.28
C ALA A 275 -23.56 -18.15 -20.89
N ILE A 276 -24.85 -17.80 -20.77
CA ILE A 276 -25.67 -18.01 -19.59
C ILE A 276 -26.61 -19.17 -19.86
N ARG A 277 -26.65 -20.14 -18.95
CA ARG A 277 -27.48 -21.32 -19.01
C ARG A 277 -28.15 -21.57 -17.65
N GLY A 278 -29.39 -22.07 -17.67
CA GLY A 278 -30.20 -22.39 -16.48
C GLY A 278 -31.35 -21.42 -16.27
N SER A 279 -32.17 -21.68 -15.28
CA SER A 279 -33.33 -20.86 -14.90
C SER A 279 -33.29 -20.58 -13.39
N ASP A 280 -33.84 -19.43 -12.97
CA ASP A 280 -34.05 -18.95 -11.60
C ASP A 280 -32.93 -19.21 -10.57
N ARG A 281 -32.89 -20.39 -9.94
CA ARG A 281 -31.99 -20.69 -8.82
C ARG A 281 -30.70 -21.42 -9.19
N GLN A 282 -30.58 -21.87 -10.46
CA GLN A 282 -29.40 -22.61 -10.95
C GLN A 282 -28.87 -22.03 -12.26
N THR A 283 -28.60 -20.76 -12.26
CA THR A 283 -28.00 -20.11 -13.41
C THR A 283 -26.46 -20.22 -13.37
N SER A 284 -25.88 -20.58 -14.51
CA SER A 284 -24.42 -20.60 -14.67
C SER A 284 -23.97 -19.69 -15.81
N LEU A 285 -23.02 -18.80 -15.51
CA LEU A 285 -22.29 -17.98 -16.47
C LEU A 285 -20.96 -18.64 -16.80
N THR A 286 -20.72 -18.91 -18.07
CA THR A 286 -19.41 -19.39 -18.56
C THR A 286 -18.81 -18.32 -19.46
N LEU A 287 -17.57 -17.90 -19.17
CA LEU A 287 -16.82 -16.93 -19.98
C LEU A 287 -15.54 -17.58 -20.50
N ARG A 288 -15.11 -17.17 -21.69
CA ARG A 288 -13.88 -17.66 -22.34
C ARG A 288 -13.15 -16.50 -22.98
N LEU A 289 -11.84 -16.39 -22.71
CA LEU A 289 -10.92 -15.53 -23.42
C LEU A 289 -10.25 -16.34 -24.51
N ILE A 290 -10.37 -15.89 -25.76
CA ILE A 290 -9.87 -16.59 -26.95
C ILE A 290 -8.93 -15.67 -27.70
N GLU A 291 -7.81 -16.20 -28.16
CA GLU A 291 -6.94 -15.55 -29.14
C GLU A 291 -7.57 -15.67 -30.53
N ALA A 292 -7.98 -14.55 -31.12
CA ALA A 292 -8.85 -14.58 -32.31
C ALA A 292 -8.15 -15.18 -33.55
N GLU A 293 -6.84 -14.99 -33.68
CA GLU A 293 -6.05 -15.48 -34.81
C GLU A 293 -5.90 -17.01 -34.83
N THR A 294 -5.65 -17.60 -33.65
CA THR A 294 -5.34 -19.02 -33.50
C THR A 294 -6.53 -19.86 -33.02
N GLY A 295 -7.58 -19.22 -32.53
CA GLY A 295 -8.72 -19.88 -31.86
C GLY A 295 -8.35 -20.48 -30.50
N ARG A 296 -7.16 -20.24 -29.97
CA ARG A 296 -6.66 -20.80 -28.72
C ARG A 296 -7.40 -20.20 -27.54
N HIS A 297 -7.92 -21.06 -26.67
CA HIS A 297 -8.51 -20.65 -25.40
C HIS A 297 -7.41 -20.30 -24.41
N LEU A 298 -7.34 -19.03 -24.00
CA LEU A 298 -6.36 -18.53 -23.06
C LEU A 298 -6.83 -18.66 -21.61
N TRP A 299 -8.15 -18.58 -21.41
CA TRP A 299 -8.77 -18.64 -20.09
C TRP A 299 -10.25 -19.01 -20.23
N ALA A 300 -10.77 -19.72 -19.23
CA ALA A 300 -12.19 -20.00 -19.08
C ALA A 300 -12.59 -19.94 -17.60
N HIS A 301 -13.76 -19.40 -17.35
CA HIS A 301 -14.31 -19.27 -15.99
C HIS A 301 -15.78 -19.61 -15.99
N ARG A 302 -16.21 -20.35 -14.96
CA ARG A 302 -17.63 -20.64 -14.72
C ARG A 302 -17.98 -20.15 -13.32
N CYS A 303 -19.06 -19.41 -13.21
CA CYS A 303 -19.61 -18.96 -11.95
C CYS A 303 -21.15 -19.06 -11.99
N SER A 304 -21.76 -19.04 -10.82
CA SER A 304 -23.23 -19.00 -10.69
C SER A 304 -23.60 -17.60 -10.21
N PRO A 305 -23.97 -16.68 -11.14
CA PRO A 305 -24.45 -15.36 -10.74
C PRO A 305 -25.78 -15.52 -9.99
N ALA A 306 -25.93 -14.82 -8.88
CA ALA A 306 -27.24 -14.63 -8.26
C ALA A 306 -27.99 -13.63 -9.14
N LEU A 307 -28.82 -14.13 -10.06
CA LEU A 307 -29.66 -13.29 -10.90
C LEU A 307 -30.78 -12.71 -10.04
N GLY A 308 -30.59 -11.54 -9.52
CA GLY A 308 -31.59 -10.74 -8.80
C GLY A 308 -31.40 -9.28 -9.20
N SER A 309 -32.41 -8.45 -9.00
CA SER A 309 -32.45 -7.03 -9.40
C SER A 309 -31.38 -6.11 -8.72
N ASP A 310 -30.34 -6.66 -8.09
CA ASP A 310 -29.31 -5.92 -7.38
C ASP A 310 -28.10 -5.65 -8.29
N SER A 311 -28.08 -4.47 -8.90
CA SER A 311 -26.97 -3.98 -9.74
C SER A 311 -25.58 -3.98 -9.05
N VAL A 312 -25.54 -3.99 -7.72
CA VAL A 312 -24.30 -4.03 -6.93
C VAL A 312 -23.63 -5.41 -7.01
N LEU A 313 -24.40 -6.50 -7.06
CA LEU A 313 -23.86 -7.86 -7.21
C LEU A 313 -23.20 -8.07 -8.57
N ASP A 314 -23.75 -7.47 -9.63
CA ASP A 314 -23.24 -7.59 -10.99
C ASP A 314 -21.93 -6.81 -11.18
N GLN A 315 -21.76 -5.66 -10.53
CA GLN A 315 -20.48 -4.90 -10.50
C GLN A 315 -19.37 -5.69 -9.79
N HIS A 316 -19.68 -6.32 -8.66
CA HIS A 316 -18.71 -7.15 -7.94
C HIS A 316 -18.31 -8.38 -8.77
N LEU A 317 -19.25 -9.00 -9.46
CA LEU A 317 -18.99 -10.13 -10.35
C LEU A 317 -18.09 -9.72 -11.51
N ALA A 318 -18.42 -8.63 -12.22
CA ALA A 318 -17.63 -8.10 -13.32
C ALA A 318 -16.18 -7.73 -12.86
N THR A 319 -16.05 -7.09 -11.71
CA THR A 319 -14.75 -6.76 -11.11
C THR A 319 -13.90 -8.00 -10.87
N ARG A 320 -14.46 -9.06 -10.27
CA ARG A 320 -13.76 -10.34 -10.02
C ARG A 320 -13.38 -11.06 -11.31
N ILE A 321 -14.27 -11.06 -12.29
CA ILE A 321 -14.01 -11.67 -13.60
C ILE A 321 -12.84 -10.97 -14.29
N VAL A 322 -12.83 -9.65 -14.33
CA VAL A 322 -11.75 -8.87 -14.96
C VAL A 322 -10.44 -9.06 -14.21
N ALA A 323 -10.45 -9.08 -12.89
CA ALA A 323 -9.26 -9.35 -12.09
C ALA A 323 -8.67 -10.74 -12.39
N ALA A 324 -9.51 -11.77 -12.49
CA ALA A 324 -9.07 -13.13 -12.83
C ALA A 324 -8.57 -13.28 -14.28
N LEU A 325 -9.10 -12.47 -15.21
CA LEU A 325 -8.72 -12.50 -16.63
C LEU A 325 -7.39 -11.77 -16.87
N GLN A 326 -7.10 -10.68 -16.18
CA GLN A 326 -5.93 -9.81 -16.41
C GLN A 326 -4.58 -10.57 -16.45
N PRO A 327 -4.25 -11.48 -15.52
CA PRO A 327 -2.99 -12.23 -15.57
C PRO A 327 -2.81 -13.06 -16.83
N HIS A 328 -3.88 -13.70 -17.30
CA HIS A 328 -3.86 -14.53 -18.51
C HIS A 328 -3.67 -13.70 -19.78
N LEU A 329 -4.35 -12.56 -19.85
CA LEU A 329 -4.19 -11.62 -20.94
C LEU A 329 -2.76 -11.05 -21.00
N ARG A 330 -2.22 -10.66 -19.84
CA ARG A 330 -0.85 -10.16 -19.70
C ARG A 330 0.17 -11.22 -20.15
N LEU A 331 -0.01 -12.46 -19.71
CA LEU A 331 0.87 -13.58 -20.13
C LEU A 331 0.82 -13.81 -21.64
N ALA A 332 -0.36 -13.74 -22.26
CA ALA A 332 -0.51 -13.88 -23.70
C ALA A 332 0.24 -12.76 -24.46
N GLU A 333 0.14 -11.51 -24.01
CA GLU A 333 0.87 -10.38 -24.60
C GLU A 333 2.40 -10.50 -24.41
N ILE A 334 2.86 -10.97 -23.24
CA ILE A 334 4.28 -11.25 -22.98
C ILE A 334 4.79 -12.34 -23.95
N ASN A 335 4.09 -13.46 -24.06
CA ASN A 335 4.48 -14.55 -24.94
C ASN A 335 4.53 -14.11 -26.40
N ARG A 336 3.56 -13.30 -26.83
CA ARG A 336 3.58 -12.69 -28.17
C ARG A 336 4.80 -11.80 -28.38
N ALA A 337 5.11 -10.95 -27.41
CA ALA A 337 6.27 -10.07 -27.52
C ALA A 337 7.59 -10.88 -27.57
N LEU A 338 7.70 -11.97 -26.81
CA LEU A 338 8.87 -12.84 -26.80
C LEU A 338 9.11 -13.56 -28.13
N GLN A 339 8.04 -13.84 -28.91
CA GLN A 339 8.13 -14.53 -30.19
C GLN A 339 8.50 -13.58 -31.37
N ARG A 340 8.43 -12.25 -31.20
CA ARG A 340 8.77 -11.31 -32.26
C ARG A 340 10.29 -11.18 -32.44
N PRO A 341 10.80 -10.96 -33.66
CA PRO A 341 12.22 -10.66 -33.89
C PRO A 341 12.64 -9.36 -33.21
N ASP A 342 13.89 -9.26 -32.76
CA ASP A 342 14.41 -8.09 -32.02
C ASP A 342 14.40 -6.80 -32.83
N VAL A 343 14.52 -6.90 -34.15
CA VAL A 343 14.56 -5.75 -35.05
C VAL A 343 13.21 -5.01 -35.14
N ASP A 344 12.10 -5.72 -34.91
CA ASP A 344 10.73 -5.21 -35.08
C ASP A 344 10.04 -4.85 -33.76
N LEU A 345 10.77 -4.83 -32.64
CA LEU A 345 10.18 -4.57 -31.34
C LEU A 345 9.79 -3.10 -31.18
N SER A 346 8.53 -2.86 -30.87
CA SER A 346 8.09 -1.53 -30.42
C SER A 346 8.54 -1.27 -28.96
N SER A 347 8.46 -0.02 -28.50
CA SER A 347 8.63 0.33 -27.10
C SER A 347 7.74 -0.51 -26.17
N HIS A 348 6.51 -0.77 -26.59
CA HIS A 348 5.57 -1.62 -25.86
C HIS A 348 6.03 -3.09 -25.80
N ASP A 349 6.51 -3.66 -26.90
CA ASP A 349 7.01 -5.04 -26.92
C ASP A 349 8.25 -5.21 -26.03
N LEU A 350 9.17 -4.24 -26.04
CA LEU A 350 10.32 -4.21 -25.13
C LEU A 350 9.89 -4.16 -23.66
N THR A 351 8.87 -3.35 -23.36
CA THR A 351 8.30 -3.25 -22.00
C THR A 351 7.70 -4.58 -21.55
N LEU A 352 6.95 -5.25 -22.43
CA LEU A 352 6.38 -6.57 -22.15
C LEU A 352 7.45 -7.64 -21.96
N ARG A 353 8.53 -7.62 -22.72
CA ARG A 353 9.68 -8.53 -22.57
C ARG A 353 10.44 -8.31 -21.26
N ALA A 354 10.47 -7.08 -20.76
CA ALA A 354 11.11 -6.74 -19.50
C ALA A 354 10.31 -7.25 -18.29
N LEU A 355 8.99 -7.34 -18.43
CA LEU A 355 8.08 -7.61 -17.30
C LEU A 355 8.42 -8.91 -16.53
N PRO A 356 8.68 -10.07 -17.17
CA PRO A 356 9.09 -11.27 -16.45
C PRO A 356 10.34 -11.06 -15.59
N GLY A 357 11.33 -10.31 -16.07
CA GLY A 357 12.55 -10.03 -15.32
C GLY A 357 12.31 -9.07 -14.13
N VAL A 358 11.35 -8.16 -14.22
CA VAL A 358 10.94 -7.36 -13.06
C VAL A 358 10.17 -8.21 -12.05
N LEU A 359 9.33 -9.16 -12.53
CA LEU A 359 8.48 -9.99 -11.67
C LEU A 359 9.22 -11.17 -11.03
N SER A 360 10.38 -11.56 -11.56
CA SER A 360 11.19 -12.64 -11.00
C SER A 360 11.82 -12.30 -9.65
N LEU A 361 11.98 -11.01 -9.37
CA LEU A 361 12.57 -10.47 -8.13
C LEU A 361 13.98 -11.02 -7.83
N ASP A 362 14.75 -11.35 -8.86
CA ASP A 362 16.14 -11.79 -8.79
C ASP A 362 17.09 -10.82 -9.52
N GLY A 363 18.40 -10.93 -9.25
CA GLY A 363 19.40 -10.01 -9.79
C GLY A 363 19.58 -10.10 -11.31
N LYS A 364 19.56 -11.31 -11.88
CA LYS A 364 19.77 -11.54 -13.33
C LYS A 364 18.56 -11.05 -14.14
N GLY A 365 17.36 -11.35 -13.66
CA GLY A 365 16.11 -10.88 -14.24
C GLY A 365 16.03 -9.36 -14.20
N ASN A 366 16.34 -8.76 -13.04
CA ASN A 366 16.33 -7.31 -12.85
C ASN A 366 17.29 -6.59 -13.81
N ALA A 367 18.53 -7.04 -13.95
CA ALA A 367 19.52 -6.43 -14.85
C ALA A 367 19.07 -6.46 -16.32
N ARG A 368 18.56 -7.62 -16.79
CA ARG A 368 18.01 -7.75 -18.15
C ARG A 368 16.78 -6.88 -18.37
N ALA A 369 15.92 -6.80 -17.36
CA ALA A 369 14.73 -5.94 -17.43
C ALA A 369 15.10 -4.46 -17.56
N LEU A 370 16.09 -3.98 -16.80
CA LEU A 370 16.55 -2.59 -16.89
C LEU A 370 17.08 -2.24 -18.30
N ASP A 371 17.88 -3.11 -18.93
CA ASP A 371 18.33 -2.92 -20.31
C ASP A 371 17.15 -2.76 -21.29
N LEU A 372 16.19 -3.69 -21.23
CA LEU A 372 15.01 -3.64 -22.08
C LEU A 372 14.14 -2.40 -21.83
N LEU A 373 14.00 -1.98 -20.58
CA LEU A 373 13.21 -0.81 -20.21
C LEU A 373 13.88 0.50 -20.64
N GLU A 374 15.21 0.57 -20.59
CA GLU A 374 15.95 1.74 -21.11
C GLU A 374 15.75 1.86 -22.61
N ARG A 375 15.96 0.80 -23.38
CA ARG A 375 15.69 0.74 -24.81
C ARG A 375 14.23 1.07 -25.16
N ALA A 376 13.28 0.65 -24.32
CA ALA A 376 11.87 1.00 -24.48
C ALA A 376 11.64 2.50 -24.33
N ARG A 377 12.27 3.13 -23.34
CA ARG A 377 12.16 4.56 -23.05
C ARG A 377 12.90 5.43 -24.07
N GLU A 378 14.01 4.96 -24.63
CA GLU A 378 14.70 5.61 -25.74
C GLU A 378 13.82 5.67 -26.99
N ARG A 379 13.08 4.58 -27.29
CA ARG A 379 12.15 4.53 -28.43
C ARG A 379 10.88 5.35 -28.23
N ASP A 380 10.37 5.42 -27.00
CA ASP A 380 9.18 6.20 -26.62
C ASP A 380 9.34 6.76 -25.21
N PRO A 381 9.83 8.00 -25.08
CA PRO A 381 9.95 8.68 -23.78
C PRO A 381 8.60 8.89 -23.05
N GLY A 382 7.48 8.82 -23.78
CA GLY A 382 6.12 8.89 -23.24
C GLY A 382 5.60 7.57 -22.68
N ASN A 383 6.36 6.47 -22.76
CA ASN A 383 5.95 5.17 -22.22
C ASN A 383 5.96 5.16 -20.69
N ALA A 384 4.80 5.49 -20.10
CA ALA A 384 4.60 5.54 -18.66
C ALA A 384 4.87 4.19 -17.97
N LEU A 385 4.45 3.08 -18.61
CA LEU A 385 4.61 1.73 -18.07
C LEU A 385 6.09 1.35 -17.97
N ALA A 386 6.87 1.57 -19.05
CA ALA A 386 8.31 1.30 -19.04
C ALA A 386 9.04 2.14 -17.97
N THR A 387 8.65 3.40 -17.83
CA THR A 387 9.24 4.32 -16.85
C THR A 387 8.91 3.90 -15.41
N ALA A 388 7.67 3.49 -15.13
CA ALA A 388 7.27 3.01 -13.81
C ALA A 388 7.95 1.68 -13.45
N LEU A 389 8.05 0.74 -14.41
CA LEU A 389 8.76 -0.53 -14.22
C LEU A 389 10.25 -0.33 -13.97
N ALA A 390 10.90 0.60 -14.67
CA ALA A 390 12.30 0.94 -14.42
C ALA A 390 12.50 1.52 -13.01
N ALA A 391 11.62 2.42 -12.56
CA ALA A 391 11.64 2.93 -11.19
C ALA A 391 11.49 1.79 -10.16
N TRP A 392 10.61 0.82 -10.44
CA TRP A 392 10.43 -0.34 -9.57
C TRP A 392 11.65 -1.25 -9.56
N ALA A 393 12.27 -1.51 -10.71
CA ALA A 393 13.49 -2.30 -10.81
C ALA A 393 14.65 -1.68 -10.00
N TYR A 394 14.83 -0.36 -10.03
CA TYR A 394 15.77 0.34 -9.15
C TYR A 394 15.41 0.18 -7.66
N GLY A 395 14.13 0.26 -7.29
CA GLY A 395 13.68 -0.01 -5.93
C GLY A 395 14.00 -1.43 -5.44
N GLN A 396 13.88 -2.43 -6.32
CA GLN A 396 14.26 -3.83 -6.03
C GLN A 396 15.75 -3.96 -5.73
N ARG A 397 16.61 -3.30 -6.50
CA ARG A 397 18.06 -3.36 -6.31
C ARG A 397 18.47 -2.91 -4.91
N LEU A 398 17.76 -1.92 -4.35
CA LEU A 398 18.01 -1.46 -2.98
C LEU A 398 17.63 -2.47 -1.90
N VAL A 399 16.47 -3.15 -2.05
CA VAL A 399 15.94 -4.01 -0.99
C VAL A 399 16.40 -5.48 -1.09
N TYR A 400 16.95 -5.87 -2.24
CA TYR A 400 17.50 -7.21 -2.48
C TYR A 400 19.02 -7.24 -2.58
N HIS A 401 19.70 -6.18 -2.12
CA HIS A 401 21.19 -6.08 -2.09
C HIS A 401 21.85 -6.28 -3.47
N LEU A 402 21.23 -5.74 -4.54
CA LEU A 402 21.71 -5.90 -5.92
C LEU A 402 22.54 -4.70 -6.42
N THR A 403 22.96 -3.81 -5.53
CA THR A 403 23.70 -2.59 -5.88
C THR A 403 24.79 -2.24 -4.87
N GLU A 404 25.93 -1.77 -5.38
CA GLU A 404 27.02 -1.20 -4.59
C GLU A 404 26.81 0.30 -4.35
N ASN A 405 25.96 0.97 -5.14
CA ASN A 405 25.72 2.42 -5.10
C ASN A 405 24.25 2.77 -4.75
N PRO A 406 23.77 2.43 -3.53
CA PRO A 406 22.36 2.53 -3.18
C PRO A 406 21.80 3.96 -3.24
N ASN A 407 22.60 4.98 -2.93
CA ASN A 407 22.14 6.38 -2.95
C ASN A 407 21.92 6.88 -4.38
N GLU A 408 22.81 6.56 -5.31
CA GLU A 408 22.70 6.95 -6.70
C GLU A 408 21.52 6.24 -7.38
N GLU A 409 21.39 4.94 -7.17
CA GLU A 409 20.28 4.17 -7.73
C GLU A 409 18.93 4.60 -7.15
N ARG A 410 18.90 4.94 -5.86
CA ARG A 410 17.70 5.53 -5.26
C ARG A 410 17.33 6.86 -5.92
N ALA A 411 18.29 7.75 -6.16
CA ALA A 411 18.05 9.02 -6.84
C ALA A 411 17.51 8.81 -8.26
N ARG A 412 18.11 7.89 -9.03
CA ARG A 412 17.63 7.50 -10.37
C ARG A 412 16.21 6.94 -10.33
N GLY A 413 15.93 6.03 -9.38
CA GLY A 413 14.60 5.45 -9.20
C GLY A 413 13.53 6.51 -8.88
N LEU A 414 13.83 7.47 -8.00
CA LEU A 414 12.92 8.56 -7.66
C LEU A 414 12.70 9.54 -8.83
N ASP A 415 13.72 9.82 -9.65
CA ASP A 415 13.57 10.63 -10.87
C ASP A 415 12.63 9.94 -11.86
N LEU A 416 12.82 8.64 -12.09
CA LEU A 416 11.94 7.85 -12.93
C LEU A 416 10.51 7.78 -12.38
N ALA A 417 10.34 7.65 -11.06
CA ALA A 417 9.03 7.65 -10.43
C ALA A 417 8.30 8.99 -10.65
N ARG A 418 8.99 10.12 -10.53
CA ARG A 418 8.42 11.45 -10.84
C ARG A 418 8.00 11.56 -12.32
N LYS A 419 8.82 11.08 -13.25
CA LYS A 419 8.50 11.04 -14.68
C LYS A 419 7.31 10.13 -14.96
N ALA A 420 7.28 8.94 -14.39
CA ALA A 420 6.16 8.01 -14.53
C ALA A 420 4.85 8.60 -13.97
N GLN A 421 4.90 9.32 -12.84
CA GLN A 421 3.75 9.98 -12.25
C GLN A 421 3.17 11.06 -13.17
N ALA A 422 4.01 11.83 -13.82
CA ALA A 422 3.58 12.85 -14.79
C ALA A 422 2.93 12.25 -16.05
N LEU A 423 3.30 11.01 -16.41
CA LEU A 423 2.80 10.28 -17.59
C LEU A 423 1.63 9.33 -17.24
N ALA A 424 1.37 9.06 -15.96
CA ALA A 424 0.42 8.04 -15.52
C ALA A 424 -1.02 8.40 -15.92
N GLY A 425 -1.67 7.50 -16.67
CA GLY A 425 -3.04 7.65 -17.14
C GLY A 425 -3.96 6.46 -16.84
N ASP A 426 -3.45 5.41 -16.14
CA ASP A 426 -4.22 4.21 -15.80
C ASP A 426 -3.82 3.59 -14.46
N ALA A 427 -4.69 2.74 -13.92
CA ALA A 427 -4.52 2.10 -12.63
C ALA A 427 -3.29 1.17 -12.56
N THR A 428 -2.91 0.52 -13.67
CA THR A 428 -1.78 -0.41 -13.72
C THR A 428 -0.47 0.35 -13.52
N VAL A 429 -0.28 1.44 -14.25
CA VAL A 429 0.91 2.31 -14.09
C VAL A 429 0.98 2.86 -12.68
N LEU A 430 -0.14 3.33 -12.12
CA LEU A 430 -0.21 3.83 -10.75
C LEU A 430 0.11 2.74 -9.72
N ALA A 431 -0.38 1.50 -9.91
CA ALA A 431 -0.07 0.39 -9.00
C ALA A 431 1.43 0.06 -9.01
N ILE A 432 2.06 0.03 -10.19
CA ILE A 432 3.50 -0.20 -10.35
C ILE A 432 4.31 0.95 -9.75
N LEU A 433 3.89 2.19 -10.01
CA LEU A 433 4.53 3.39 -9.44
C LEU A 433 4.48 3.38 -7.90
N GLY A 434 3.33 3.05 -7.31
CA GLY A 434 3.20 2.90 -5.85
C GLY A 434 4.11 1.79 -5.31
N ASN A 435 4.32 0.72 -6.06
CA ASN A 435 5.29 -0.34 -5.76
C ASN A 435 6.73 0.21 -5.74
N ALA A 436 7.10 0.94 -6.79
CA ALA A 436 8.41 1.58 -6.89
C ALA A 436 8.68 2.52 -5.72
N LEU A 437 7.77 3.47 -5.47
CA LEU A 437 7.88 4.46 -4.40
C LEU A 437 8.01 3.83 -3.02
N THR A 438 7.29 2.73 -2.78
CA THR A 438 7.39 1.98 -1.52
C THR A 438 8.81 1.46 -1.28
N LEU A 439 9.43 0.82 -2.30
CA LEU A 439 10.78 0.28 -2.19
C LEU A 439 11.84 1.39 -2.18
N LEU A 440 11.56 2.51 -2.82
CA LEU A 440 12.37 3.74 -2.77
C LEU A 440 12.20 4.52 -1.46
N LYS A 441 11.43 4.00 -0.50
CA LYS A 441 11.18 4.55 0.85
C LYS A 441 10.43 5.90 0.86
N ASP A 442 9.58 6.15 -0.16
CA ASP A 442 8.64 7.28 -0.21
C ASP A 442 7.21 6.77 0.04
N LEU A 443 6.92 6.44 1.31
CA LEU A 443 5.65 5.80 1.70
C LEU A 443 4.44 6.73 1.60
N GLU A 444 4.62 8.03 1.79
CA GLU A 444 3.51 8.99 1.74
C GLU A 444 2.98 9.13 0.31
N THR A 445 3.88 9.35 -0.64
CA THR A 445 3.52 9.41 -2.05
C THR A 445 3.00 8.06 -2.55
N ALA A 446 3.63 6.95 -2.11
CA ALA A 446 3.18 5.60 -2.47
C ALA A 446 1.72 5.33 -2.03
N ASP A 447 1.37 5.66 -0.79
CA ASP A 447 0.01 5.46 -0.26
C ASP A 447 -1.04 6.27 -1.04
N LEU A 448 -0.70 7.50 -1.41
CA LEU A 448 -1.58 8.36 -2.19
C LEU A 448 -1.78 7.81 -3.61
N VAL A 449 -0.70 7.42 -4.28
CA VAL A 449 -0.73 6.83 -5.63
C VAL A 449 -1.52 5.52 -5.64
N ILE A 450 -1.34 4.66 -4.65
CA ILE A 450 -2.08 3.39 -4.55
C ILE A 450 -3.57 3.61 -4.28
N ARG A 451 -3.93 4.56 -3.43
CA ARG A 451 -5.35 4.92 -3.24
C ARG A 451 -5.97 5.45 -4.52
N THR A 452 -5.22 6.23 -5.30
CA THR A 452 -5.66 6.69 -6.61
C THR A 452 -5.85 5.52 -7.57
N ALA A 453 -4.91 4.57 -7.63
CA ALA A 453 -5.04 3.36 -8.45
C ALA A 453 -6.31 2.58 -8.13
N LEU A 454 -6.59 2.35 -6.83
CA LEU A 454 -7.78 1.64 -6.36
C LEU A 454 -9.09 2.40 -6.63
N ALA A 455 -9.04 3.74 -6.66
CA ALA A 455 -10.19 4.55 -7.04
C ALA A 455 -10.49 4.46 -8.55
N PHE A 456 -9.47 4.31 -9.40
CA PHE A 456 -9.63 4.07 -10.83
C PHE A 456 -10.10 2.65 -11.12
N ASP A 457 -9.46 1.66 -10.49
CA ASP A 457 -9.72 0.24 -10.71
C ASP A 457 -9.66 -0.53 -9.38
N GLY A 458 -10.83 -0.75 -8.79
CA GLY A 458 -10.99 -1.58 -7.58
C GLY A 458 -10.71 -3.07 -7.82
N SER A 459 -10.54 -3.52 -9.08
CA SER A 459 -10.17 -4.89 -9.43
C SER A 459 -8.66 -5.14 -9.44
N SER A 460 -7.83 -4.10 -9.29
CA SER A 460 -6.38 -4.21 -9.37
C SER A 460 -5.79 -4.97 -8.17
N ALA A 461 -5.52 -6.27 -8.37
CA ALA A 461 -4.87 -7.11 -7.36
C ALA A 461 -3.50 -6.55 -6.95
N TRP A 462 -2.75 -5.95 -7.89
CA TRP A 462 -1.46 -5.33 -7.61
C TRP A 462 -1.58 -4.11 -6.69
N ALA A 463 -2.60 -3.27 -6.90
CA ALA A 463 -2.85 -2.13 -6.03
C ALA A 463 -3.30 -2.56 -4.63
N TRP A 464 -4.16 -3.58 -4.53
CA TRP A 464 -4.55 -4.17 -3.23
C TRP A 464 -3.36 -4.77 -2.49
N SER A 465 -2.51 -5.56 -3.19
CA SER A 465 -1.30 -6.13 -2.61
C SER A 465 -0.39 -5.02 -2.05
N ARG A 466 -0.13 -3.97 -2.83
CA ARG A 466 0.71 -2.87 -2.38
C ARG A 466 0.08 -2.08 -1.24
N SER A 467 -1.23 -1.89 -1.24
CA SER A 467 -1.97 -1.27 -0.14
C SER A 467 -1.77 -2.04 1.18
N GLY A 468 -1.80 -3.38 1.11
CA GLY A 468 -1.52 -4.24 2.27
C GLY A 468 -0.07 -4.12 2.76
N TRP A 469 0.90 -4.08 1.87
CA TRP A 469 2.30 -3.84 2.24
C TRP A 469 2.52 -2.47 2.89
N ILE A 470 1.88 -1.41 2.37
CA ILE A 470 1.94 -0.08 2.98
C ILE A 470 1.35 -0.08 4.40
N ASP A 471 0.25 -0.81 4.63
CA ASP A 471 -0.30 -0.96 5.97
C ASP A 471 0.66 -1.70 6.91
N LEU A 472 1.34 -2.73 6.43
CA LEU A 472 2.36 -3.43 7.20
C LEU A 472 3.53 -2.49 7.57
N TYR A 473 4.00 -1.69 6.63
CA TYR A 473 5.06 -0.70 6.87
C TYR A 473 4.65 0.38 7.87
N LYS A 474 3.35 0.65 7.99
CA LYS A 474 2.77 1.52 9.01
C LYS A 474 2.50 0.79 10.35
N GLY A 475 2.85 -0.51 10.45
CA GLY A 475 2.63 -1.33 11.64
C GLY A 475 1.20 -1.84 11.82
N ASN A 476 0.34 -1.74 10.80
CA ASN A 476 -1.05 -2.15 10.85
C ASN A 476 -1.22 -3.60 10.33
N ALA A 477 -0.76 -4.59 11.08
CA ALA A 477 -0.71 -5.99 10.64
C ALA A 477 -2.09 -6.55 10.21
N GLU A 478 -3.16 -6.30 10.96
CA GLU A 478 -4.48 -6.84 10.64
C GLU A 478 -5.05 -6.27 9.34
N SER A 479 -4.97 -4.96 9.15
CA SER A 479 -5.38 -4.31 7.90
C SER A 479 -4.53 -4.77 6.71
N ALA A 480 -3.23 -5.02 6.94
CA ALA A 480 -2.33 -5.57 5.93
C ALA A 480 -2.80 -6.96 5.47
N ILE A 481 -3.09 -7.86 6.41
CA ILE A 481 -3.57 -9.21 6.12
C ILE A 481 -4.88 -9.18 5.32
N GLU A 482 -5.84 -8.33 5.72
CA GLU A 482 -7.11 -8.18 5.03
C GLU A 482 -6.91 -7.79 3.56
N ARG A 483 -6.14 -6.73 3.30
CA ARG A 483 -5.90 -6.22 1.95
C ARG A 483 -5.10 -7.18 1.08
N LEU A 484 -4.11 -7.87 1.65
CA LEU A 484 -3.32 -8.87 0.94
C LEU A 484 -4.17 -10.09 0.59
N LYS A 485 -5.13 -10.48 1.43
CA LYS A 485 -6.12 -11.53 1.11
C LYS A 485 -7.04 -11.09 -0.03
N ILE A 486 -7.54 -9.85 -0.03
CA ILE A 486 -8.31 -9.32 -1.17
C ILE A 486 -7.51 -9.45 -2.47
N ALA A 487 -6.22 -9.11 -2.47
CA ALA A 487 -5.36 -9.26 -3.64
C ALA A 487 -5.27 -10.72 -4.14
N LEU A 488 -5.12 -11.68 -3.21
CA LEU A 488 -5.07 -13.11 -3.53
C LEU A 488 -6.41 -13.64 -4.06
N ASP A 489 -7.52 -13.19 -3.48
CA ASP A 489 -8.86 -13.60 -3.89
C ASP A 489 -9.23 -13.05 -5.28
N LEU A 490 -8.75 -11.85 -5.62
CA LEU A 490 -8.94 -11.25 -6.93
C LEU A 490 -8.14 -11.96 -8.03
N ALA A 491 -6.88 -12.31 -7.77
CA ALA A 491 -5.98 -12.88 -8.77
C ALA A 491 -5.07 -13.96 -8.16
N PRO A 492 -5.60 -15.15 -7.80
CA PRO A 492 -4.83 -16.21 -7.14
C PRO A 492 -3.72 -16.80 -8.02
N HIS A 493 -3.82 -16.66 -9.33
CA HIS A 493 -2.84 -17.16 -10.31
C HIS A 493 -1.97 -16.03 -10.91
N ASP A 494 -1.98 -14.84 -10.32
CA ASP A 494 -1.06 -13.77 -10.74
C ASP A 494 0.38 -14.14 -10.40
N PRO A 495 1.37 -13.88 -11.28
CA PRO A 495 2.77 -14.12 -10.99
C PRO A 495 3.28 -13.48 -9.69
N LEU A 496 2.63 -12.41 -9.21
CA LEU A 496 2.95 -11.76 -7.93
C LEU A 496 2.10 -12.24 -6.74
N ALA A 497 1.26 -13.25 -6.90
CA ALA A 497 0.44 -13.77 -5.79
C ALA A 497 1.31 -14.19 -4.59
N PHE A 498 2.49 -14.80 -4.85
CA PHE A 498 3.44 -15.18 -3.81
C PHE A 498 3.90 -13.98 -2.97
N ASN A 499 4.04 -12.78 -3.55
CA ASN A 499 4.43 -11.57 -2.82
C ASN A 499 3.35 -11.14 -1.80
N SER A 500 2.06 -11.34 -2.11
CA SER A 500 0.98 -11.15 -1.15
C SER A 500 1.01 -12.19 -0.03
N MET A 501 1.36 -13.45 -0.34
CA MET A 501 1.54 -14.51 0.67
C MET A 501 2.67 -14.17 1.64
N ILE A 502 3.80 -13.66 1.13
CA ILE A 502 4.92 -13.18 1.95
C ILE A 502 4.45 -12.04 2.85
N GLY A 503 3.73 -11.07 2.30
CA GLY A 503 3.20 -9.95 3.06
C GLY A 503 2.30 -10.39 4.22
N ILE A 504 1.43 -11.40 3.99
CA ILE A 504 0.61 -12.00 5.05
C ILE A 504 1.50 -12.70 6.10
N GLY A 505 2.53 -13.42 5.65
CA GLY A 505 3.52 -14.04 6.55
C GLY A 505 4.23 -13.00 7.41
N CYS A 506 4.73 -11.91 6.81
CA CYS A 506 5.38 -10.81 7.51
C CYS A 506 4.42 -10.10 8.48
N ALA A 507 3.16 -9.91 8.10
CA ALA A 507 2.17 -9.29 8.97
C ALA A 507 1.82 -10.18 10.19
N ASN A 508 1.72 -11.51 9.99
CA ASN A 508 1.58 -12.46 11.09
C ASN A 508 2.81 -12.49 12.00
N PHE A 509 4.01 -12.43 11.43
CA PHE A 509 5.26 -12.31 12.19
C PHE A 509 5.24 -11.04 13.06
N HIS A 510 4.89 -9.90 12.49
CA HIS A 510 4.77 -8.63 13.23
C HIS A 510 3.74 -8.68 14.36
N ALA A 511 2.67 -9.45 14.17
CA ALA A 511 1.64 -9.68 15.18
C ALA A 511 2.00 -10.75 16.24
N GLY A 512 3.21 -11.34 16.17
CA GLY A 512 3.66 -12.40 17.07
C GLY A 512 3.05 -13.78 16.82
N ARG A 513 2.39 -13.98 15.67
CA ARG A 513 1.79 -15.25 15.24
C ARG A 513 2.79 -16.04 14.39
N TYR A 514 3.88 -16.50 14.99
CA TYR A 514 5.03 -17.05 14.26
C TYR A 514 4.70 -18.32 13.47
N SER A 515 3.89 -19.23 14.01
CA SER A 515 3.46 -20.44 13.29
C SER A 515 2.62 -20.13 12.05
N GLU A 516 1.76 -19.10 12.10
CA GLU A 516 1.03 -18.63 10.91
C GLU A 516 1.98 -17.97 9.91
N ALA A 517 2.96 -17.21 10.38
CA ALA A 517 3.98 -16.60 9.54
C ALA A 517 4.75 -17.67 8.75
N VAL A 518 5.17 -18.75 9.42
CA VAL A 518 5.83 -19.91 8.78
C VAL A 518 4.96 -20.48 7.66
N ARG A 519 3.69 -20.85 7.95
CA ARG A 519 2.80 -21.45 6.95
C ARG A 519 2.63 -20.61 5.69
N TRP A 520 2.46 -19.29 5.86
CA TRP A 520 2.29 -18.40 4.71
C TRP A 520 3.58 -18.21 3.90
N GLN A 521 4.73 -18.18 4.56
CA GLN A 521 6.01 -18.01 3.88
C GLN A 521 6.47 -19.31 3.19
N GLU A 522 6.22 -20.48 3.77
CA GLU A 522 6.44 -21.77 3.12
C GLU A 522 5.58 -21.90 1.85
N ARG A 523 4.30 -21.48 1.93
CA ARG A 523 3.41 -21.45 0.77
C ARG A 523 3.93 -20.51 -0.31
N ALA A 524 4.43 -19.36 0.06
CA ALA A 524 5.03 -18.39 -0.87
C ALA A 524 6.29 -18.94 -1.52
N LEU A 525 7.17 -19.58 -0.75
CA LEU A 525 8.40 -20.19 -1.23
C LEU A 525 8.11 -21.38 -2.17
N SER A 526 7.09 -22.18 -1.87
CA SER A 526 6.63 -23.27 -2.76
C SER A 526 6.10 -22.73 -4.09
N ALA A 527 5.43 -21.57 -4.08
CA ALA A 527 4.93 -20.94 -5.30
C ALA A 527 6.04 -20.25 -6.09
N HIS A 528 7.12 -19.80 -5.45
CA HIS A 528 8.24 -19.10 -6.07
C HIS A 528 9.59 -19.46 -5.41
N PRO A 529 10.17 -20.63 -5.73
CA PRO A 529 11.35 -21.16 -5.05
C PRO A 529 12.62 -20.30 -5.18
N SER A 530 12.72 -19.49 -6.24
CA SER A 530 13.90 -18.63 -6.48
C SER A 530 13.92 -17.36 -5.60
N ALA A 531 12.88 -17.08 -4.83
CA ALA A 531 12.84 -15.92 -3.95
C ALA A 531 13.56 -16.20 -2.61
N ALA A 532 14.87 -16.47 -2.66
CA ALA A 532 15.68 -16.84 -1.49
C ALA A 532 15.63 -15.83 -0.34
N TRP A 533 15.41 -14.55 -0.63
CA TRP A 533 15.27 -13.50 0.38
C TRP A 533 14.07 -13.69 1.34
N ILE A 534 13.11 -14.58 1.02
CA ILE A 534 12.02 -14.99 1.93
C ILE A 534 12.61 -15.61 3.21
N HIS A 535 13.71 -16.32 3.08
CA HIS A 535 14.38 -16.98 4.20
C HIS A 535 14.80 -16.01 5.32
N ARG A 536 14.93 -14.71 5.06
CA ARG A 536 15.20 -13.70 6.10
C ARG A 536 14.13 -13.73 7.21
N THR A 537 12.87 -13.71 6.83
CA THR A 537 11.77 -13.73 7.82
C THR A 537 11.33 -15.15 8.17
N LEU A 538 11.44 -16.10 7.25
CA LEU A 538 11.10 -17.51 7.49
C LEU A 538 12.03 -18.13 8.55
N CYS A 539 13.34 -17.92 8.44
CA CYS A 539 14.31 -18.34 9.44
C CYS A 539 13.98 -17.75 10.82
N SER A 540 13.70 -16.45 10.86
CA SER A 540 13.33 -15.75 12.11
C SER A 540 12.01 -16.28 12.68
N ALA A 541 11.03 -16.59 11.84
CA ALA A 541 9.75 -17.16 12.27
C ALA A 541 9.91 -18.58 12.84
N TYR A 542 10.74 -19.41 12.23
CA TYR A 542 11.09 -20.73 12.77
C TYR A 542 11.79 -20.61 14.13
N ALA A 543 12.80 -19.73 14.25
CA ALA A 543 13.55 -19.53 15.49
C ALA A 543 12.61 -19.11 16.63
N LEU A 544 11.73 -18.13 16.38
CA LEU A 544 10.80 -17.61 17.38
C LEU A 544 9.60 -18.54 17.65
N SER A 545 9.33 -19.52 16.77
CA SER A 545 8.35 -20.59 17.02
C SER A 545 8.92 -21.81 17.73
N GLY A 546 10.25 -21.84 17.99
CA GLY A 546 10.95 -22.95 18.63
C GLY A 546 11.41 -24.07 17.70
N ALA A 547 11.29 -23.89 16.37
CA ALA A 547 11.68 -24.85 15.34
C ALA A 547 13.16 -24.63 14.91
N ALA A 548 14.10 -24.88 15.85
CA ALA A 548 15.52 -24.59 15.66
C ALA A 548 16.19 -25.36 14.49
N PRO A 549 15.86 -26.63 14.20
CA PRO A 549 16.40 -27.32 13.02
C PRO A 549 15.97 -26.67 11.72
N GLU A 550 14.71 -26.25 11.59
CA GLU A 550 14.14 -25.59 10.43
C GLU A 550 14.75 -24.21 10.24
N ALA A 551 14.96 -23.46 11.33
CA ALA A 551 15.62 -22.17 11.31
C ALA A 551 17.05 -22.28 10.73
N ARG A 552 17.83 -23.29 11.18
CA ARG A 552 19.19 -23.52 10.63
C ARG A 552 19.16 -23.88 9.14
N ARG A 553 18.25 -24.77 8.70
CA ARG A 553 18.11 -25.10 7.26
C ARG A 553 17.74 -23.84 6.44
N SER A 554 16.85 -23.02 6.96
CA SER A 554 16.43 -21.78 6.32
C SER A 554 17.59 -20.78 6.24
N LEU A 555 18.43 -20.67 7.27
CA LEU A 555 19.63 -19.83 7.24
C LEU A 555 20.66 -20.33 6.22
N THR A 556 20.85 -21.64 6.12
CA THR A 556 21.76 -22.23 5.09
C THR A 556 21.29 -21.84 3.69
N ALA A 557 20.00 -22.01 3.38
CA ALA A 557 19.43 -21.62 2.08
C ALA A 557 19.58 -20.11 1.80
N LEU A 558 19.45 -19.25 2.81
CA LEU A 558 19.68 -17.82 2.67
C LEU A 558 21.14 -17.52 2.31
N ARG A 559 22.10 -18.19 2.96
CA ARG A 559 23.53 -18.00 2.74
C ARG A 559 24.05 -18.61 1.45
N GLU A 560 23.39 -19.60 0.88
CA GLU A 560 23.70 -20.11 -0.45
C GLU A 560 23.55 -19.03 -1.54
N GLU A 561 22.52 -18.18 -1.42
CA GLU A 561 22.29 -17.08 -2.37
C GLU A 561 23.06 -15.80 -1.97
N TYR A 562 23.24 -15.58 -0.67
CA TYR A 562 23.90 -14.38 -0.11
C TYR A 562 25.03 -14.79 0.85
N PRO A 563 26.21 -15.27 0.35
CA PRO A 563 27.28 -15.83 1.18
C PRO A 563 27.85 -14.87 2.23
N GLU A 564 27.99 -13.60 1.85
CA GLU A 564 28.59 -12.54 2.68
C GLU A 564 27.58 -11.77 3.52
N LEU A 565 26.28 -12.20 3.51
CA LEU A 565 25.22 -11.48 4.20
C LEU A 565 25.46 -11.41 5.71
N THR A 566 25.31 -10.21 6.28
CA THR A 566 25.38 -9.95 7.72
C THR A 566 24.03 -9.48 8.27
N VAL A 567 23.89 -9.48 9.59
CA VAL A 567 22.72 -8.90 10.27
C VAL A 567 22.58 -7.41 9.94
N SER A 568 23.70 -6.69 9.86
CA SER A 568 23.72 -5.28 9.49
C SER A 568 23.21 -5.04 8.07
N ASP A 569 23.60 -5.89 7.12
CA ASP A 569 23.10 -5.83 5.74
C ASP A 569 21.60 -6.09 5.68
N VAL A 570 21.13 -7.12 6.40
CA VAL A 570 19.69 -7.39 6.49
C VAL A 570 18.92 -6.19 7.01
N GLN A 571 19.39 -5.55 8.08
CA GLN A 571 18.71 -4.38 8.65
C GLN A 571 18.68 -3.18 7.70
N SER A 572 19.80 -2.90 7.02
CA SER A 572 19.93 -1.76 6.11
C SER A 572 19.13 -1.93 4.81
N GLY A 573 19.12 -3.15 4.26
CA GLY A 573 18.43 -3.49 3.00
C GLY A 573 16.94 -3.84 3.16
N MET A 574 16.42 -3.96 4.37
CA MET A 574 14.98 -4.21 4.53
C MET A 574 14.14 -3.04 3.99
N PRO A 575 12.96 -3.36 3.41
CA PRO A 575 11.92 -2.37 3.16
C PRO A 575 11.63 -1.56 4.44
N PRO A 576 10.88 -0.46 4.37
CA PRO A 576 10.61 0.43 5.51
C PRO A 576 9.66 -0.18 6.56
N LEU A 577 9.93 -1.41 6.98
CA LEU A 577 9.25 -2.12 8.05
C LEU A 577 9.45 -1.43 9.42
N PRO A 578 8.51 -1.56 10.36
CA PRO A 578 8.66 -1.01 11.71
C PRO A 578 9.97 -1.44 12.38
N GLN A 579 10.56 -0.56 13.18
CA GLN A 579 11.83 -0.85 13.85
C GLN A 579 11.76 -2.09 14.75
N THR A 580 10.63 -2.29 15.43
CA THR A 580 10.37 -3.49 16.23
C THR A 580 10.42 -4.77 15.40
N TYR A 581 9.85 -4.75 14.19
CA TYR A 581 9.94 -5.88 13.27
C TYR A 581 11.38 -6.15 12.86
N ARG A 582 12.10 -5.12 12.42
CA ARG A 582 13.50 -5.24 11.97
C ARG A 582 14.43 -5.73 13.07
N GLY A 583 14.23 -5.26 14.30
CA GLY A 583 14.96 -5.74 15.48
C GLY A 583 14.71 -7.24 15.74
N LEU A 584 13.44 -7.66 15.77
CA LEU A 584 13.09 -9.08 15.98
C LEU A 584 13.69 -10.01 14.93
N VAL A 585 13.71 -9.57 13.65
CA VAL A 585 14.33 -10.36 12.58
C VAL A 585 15.85 -10.43 12.76
N ALA A 586 16.49 -9.32 13.08
CA ALA A 586 17.93 -9.25 13.30
C ALA A 586 18.37 -10.13 14.47
N ASP A 587 17.71 -10.00 15.61
CA ASP A 587 18.00 -10.76 16.84
C ASP A 587 17.81 -12.27 16.59
N ALA A 588 16.73 -12.64 15.90
CA ALA A 588 16.46 -14.04 15.57
C ALA A 588 17.50 -14.62 14.61
N LEU A 589 17.87 -13.91 13.54
CA LEU A 589 18.90 -14.35 12.60
C LEU A 589 20.27 -14.48 13.28
N HIS A 590 20.63 -13.53 14.13
CA HIS A 590 21.86 -13.60 14.92
C HIS A 590 21.88 -14.82 15.84
N SER A 591 20.77 -15.10 16.52
CA SER A 591 20.65 -16.27 17.41
C SER A 591 20.79 -17.62 16.71
N VAL A 592 20.52 -17.68 15.39
CA VAL A 592 20.67 -18.88 14.57
C VAL A 592 22.07 -19.00 13.95
N GLY A 593 22.88 -17.92 14.00
CA GLY A 593 24.28 -17.92 13.55
C GLY A 593 24.59 -17.06 12.33
N LEU A 594 23.71 -16.10 11.97
CA LEU A 594 24.10 -15.08 10.97
C LEU A 594 25.11 -14.11 11.65
N PRO A 595 26.25 -13.81 11.00
CA PRO A 595 27.23 -12.87 11.57
C PRO A 595 26.65 -11.45 11.71
N PRO A 596 27.17 -10.64 12.69
CA PRO A 596 26.65 -9.33 13.04
C PRO A 596 26.76 -8.27 11.93
#